data_e115672b46a981a0e74c411706fc4378
#
_entry.id   e115672b46a981a0e74c411706fc4378
#
_cell.length_a   1.000
_cell.length_b   1.000
_cell.length_c   1.000
_cell.angle_alpha   90.00
_cell.angle_beta   90.00
_cell.angle_gamma   90.00
#
_symmetry.space_group_name_H-M   'P 1'
#
loop_
_entity.id
_entity.type
_entity.pdbx_description
1 polymer ?
#
loop_
_entity_poly.entity_id
_entity_poly.type
_entity_poly.pdbx_seq_one_letter_code
_entity_poly.pdbx_strand_id
1 'polypeptide(L)'
;FNTGIANSEKLKINYNKENSIFFEIIQNRIKFCKLIRKCFANFLLQIELGIQSTFMDYITFRYSPASGMKNIGTLIPTPAHRDTWASNIFNQINFWFPTHNVSDRNSIFFVPKYFQKRVSNNSDEWSFYRYKKTKEFLSTPVSNIKFPQNQIVSFNVKKGEVLCFSGHHIHGSLVGESDRLNLETRIVCENDEENYK
;
A
#
# COMPACT_ATOMS: atom_id res chain seq x y z
N PHE A 1 20.34 1.63 10.20
CA PHE A 1 18.96 1.95 9.80
C PHE A 1 18.60 3.43 9.97
N ASN A 2 19.12 4.12 10.97
CA ASN A 2 18.80 5.55 11.22
C ASN A 2 19.46 6.54 10.24
N THR A 3 20.52 6.16 9.53
CA THR A 3 21.26 7.08 8.65
C THR A 3 20.67 7.23 7.25
N GLY A 4 19.90 6.25 6.75
CA GLY A 4 19.32 6.30 5.41
C GLY A 4 17.91 6.92 5.37
N ILE A 5 17.12 6.80 6.45
CA ILE A 5 15.73 7.26 6.49
C ILE A 5 15.62 8.66 7.09
N ALA A 6 16.50 9.01 8.05
CA ALA A 6 16.50 10.35 8.67
C ALA A 6 16.87 11.49 7.71
N ASN A 7 17.51 11.20 6.59
CA ASN A 7 17.82 12.18 5.54
C ASN A 7 16.72 12.31 4.47
N SER A 8 15.62 11.56 4.55
CA SER A 8 14.54 11.62 3.56
C SER A 8 13.83 12.97 3.51
N GLU A 9 13.84 13.75 4.60
CA GLU A 9 13.30 15.12 4.60
C GLU A 9 14.15 16.12 3.80
N LYS A 10 15.40 15.77 3.47
CA LYS A 10 16.32 16.61 2.67
C LYS A 10 16.59 16.07 1.27
N LEU A 11 16.21 14.86 0.96
CA LEU A 11 16.35 14.29 -0.36
C LEU A 11 15.23 14.82 -1.27
N LYS A 12 15.49 15.94 -1.94
CA LYS A 12 14.85 16.21 -3.24
C LYS A 12 15.38 15.12 -4.18
N ILE A 13 14.70 13.99 -4.23
CA ILE A 13 15.07 12.90 -5.10
C ILE A 13 14.75 13.36 -6.52
N ASN A 14 15.77 13.79 -7.26
CA ASN A 14 15.65 14.01 -8.70
C ASN A 14 15.40 12.65 -9.36
N TYR A 15 14.18 12.43 -9.83
CA TYR A 15 13.77 11.19 -10.48
C TYR A 15 14.40 11.07 -11.85
N ASN A 16 15.50 10.34 -11.88
CA ASN A 16 16.08 9.80 -13.10
C ASN A 16 16.02 8.25 -13.04
N LYS A 17 16.45 7.60 -14.10
CA LYS A 17 16.51 6.13 -14.23
C LYS A 17 17.34 5.48 -13.10
N GLU A 18 18.38 6.14 -12.63
CA GLU A 18 19.28 5.66 -11.56
C GLU A 18 18.57 5.59 -10.21
N ASN A 19 17.73 6.57 -9.89
CA ASN A 19 16.95 6.58 -8.67
C ASN A 19 15.88 5.48 -8.65
N SER A 20 15.32 5.13 -9.80
CA SER A 20 14.40 3.99 -9.92
C SER A 20 15.10 2.67 -9.57
N ILE A 21 16.32 2.46 -10.05
CA ILE A 21 17.14 1.27 -9.75
C ILE A 21 17.49 1.24 -8.25
N PHE A 22 17.91 2.36 -7.70
CA PHE A 22 18.22 2.48 -6.28
C PHE A 22 17.01 2.15 -5.40
N PHE A 23 15.83 2.63 -5.80
CA PHE A 23 14.58 2.35 -5.11
C PHE A 23 14.23 0.85 -5.15
N GLU A 24 14.40 0.20 -6.28
CA GLU A 24 14.19 -1.24 -6.44
C GLU A 24 15.13 -2.06 -5.53
N ILE A 25 16.40 -1.66 -5.41
CA ILE A 25 17.35 -2.29 -4.50
C ILE A 25 16.88 -2.17 -3.05
N ILE A 26 16.43 -0.98 -2.62
CA ILE A 26 15.90 -0.77 -1.27
C ILE A 26 14.65 -1.61 -1.05
N GLN A 27 13.71 -1.62 -1.99
CA GLN A 27 12.49 -2.44 -1.90
C GLN A 27 12.84 -3.91 -1.70
N ASN A 28 13.78 -4.45 -2.48
CA ASN A 28 14.20 -5.84 -2.35
C ASN A 28 14.87 -6.13 -1.00
N ARG A 29 15.71 -5.23 -0.50
CA ARG A 29 16.34 -5.37 0.83
C ARG A 29 15.31 -5.39 1.95
N ILE A 30 14.30 -4.53 1.90
CA ILE A 30 13.23 -4.49 2.90
C ILE A 30 12.36 -5.74 2.81
N LYS A 31 11.97 -6.14 1.61
CA LYS A 31 11.16 -7.31 1.33
C LYS A 31 11.75 -8.59 1.94
N PHE A 32 13.07 -8.75 1.89
CA PHE A 32 13.75 -9.94 2.40
C PHE A 32 14.40 -9.74 3.78
N CYS A 33 14.18 -8.60 4.44
CA CYS A 33 14.76 -8.31 5.74
C CYS A 33 14.07 -9.12 6.86
N LYS A 34 14.79 -10.10 7.40
CA LYS A 34 14.30 -10.96 8.50
C LYS A 34 13.96 -10.15 9.76
N LEU A 35 14.74 -9.10 10.06
CA LEU A 35 14.51 -8.26 11.25
C LEU A 35 13.18 -7.52 11.16
N ILE A 36 12.88 -6.90 10.01
CA ILE A 36 11.61 -6.17 9.81
C ILE A 36 10.43 -7.14 9.93
N ARG A 37 10.54 -8.33 9.34
CA ARG A 37 9.49 -9.37 9.47
C ARG A 37 9.30 -9.83 10.91
N LYS A 38 10.39 -10.02 11.67
CA LYS A 38 10.31 -10.37 13.09
C LYS A 38 9.65 -9.26 13.92
N CYS A 39 10.02 -7.99 13.67
CA CYS A 39 9.38 -6.86 14.35
C CYS A 39 7.88 -6.80 14.06
N PHE A 40 7.47 -7.04 12.81
CA PHE A 40 6.06 -7.07 12.47
C PHE A 40 5.33 -8.27 13.09
N ALA A 41 5.93 -9.45 13.11
CA ALA A 41 5.36 -10.61 13.79
C ALA A 41 5.16 -10.34 15.31
N ASN A 42 6.14 -9.72 15.97
CA ASN A 42 6.00 -9.33 17.36
C ASN A 42 4.88 -8.30 17.57
N PHE A 43 4.73 -7.34 16.64
CA PHE A 43 3.62 -6.40 16.68
C PHE A 43 2.26 -7.12 16.55
N LEU A 44 2.12 -8.09 15.65
CA LEU A 44 0.89 -8.89 15.53
C LEU A 44 0.55 -9.65 16.81
N LEU A 45 1.57 -10.21 17.49
CA LEU A 45 1.38 -10.87 18.79
C LEU A 45 0.89 -9.89 19.84
N GLN A 46 1.43 -8.66 19.88
CA GLN A 46 1.01 -7.63 20.85
C GLN A 46 -0.43 -7.16 20.65
N ILE A 47 -0.94 -7.18 19.43
CA ILE A 47 -2.34 -6.82 19.13
C ILE A 47 -3.26 -8.06 19.04
N GLU A 48 -2.77 -9.22 19.50
CA GLU A 48 -3.50 -10.50 19.59
C GLU A 48 -3.95 -11.06 18.22
N LEU A 49 -3.43 -10.56 17.11
CA LEU A 49 -3.69 -11.11 15.77
C LEU A 49 -2.72 -12.24 15.37
N GLY A 50 -1.64 -12.42 16.11
CA GLY A 50 -0.61 -13.42 15.83
C GLY A 50 -0.75 -14.72 16.62
N ILE A 51 -1.80 -14.91 17.42
CA ILE A 51 -2.03 -16.11 18.26
C ILE A 51 -2.45 -17.30 17.41
N GLN A 52 -3.08 -17.06 16.28
CA GLN A 52 -3.48 -18.07 15.30
C GLN A 52 -2.46 -18.09 14.15
N SER A 53 -2.36 -19.23 13.47
CA SER A 53 -1.54 -19.30 12.26
C SER A 53 -1.97 -18.21 11.29
N THR A 54 -0.99 -17.41 10.86
CA THR A 54 -1.25 -16.23 10.06
C THR A 54 -0.33 -16.24 8.86
N PHE A 55 -0.92 -16.15 7.68
CA PHE A 55 -0.17 -15.95 6.44
C PHE A 55 0.09 -14.48 6.24
N MET A 56 1.34 -14.12 6.01
CA MET A 56 1.79 -12.75 5.81
C MET A 56 2.41 -12.58 4.43
N ASP A 57 1.98 -11.55 3.71
CA ASP A 57 2.65 -11.13 2.48
C ASP A 57 3.99 -10.45 2.80
N TYR A 58 4.82 -10.28 1.79
CA TYR A 58 6.04 -9.51 1.93
C TYR A 58 5.76 -8.08 2.37
N ILE A 59 6.64 -7.55 3.24
CA ILE A 59 6.59 -6.13 3.58
C ILE A 59 7.14 -5.35 2.38
N THR A 60 6.30 -4.52 1.81
CA THR A 60 6.60 -3.71 0.63
C THR A 60 6.90 -2.28 1.05
N PHE A 61 8.01 -1.74 0.56
CA PHE A 61 8.35 -0.33 0.71
C PHE A 61 7.82 0.44 -0.49
N ARG A 62 7.04 1.47 -0.21
CA ARG A 62 6.42 2.31 -1.25
C ARG A 62 6.89 3.75 -1.14
N TYR A 63 6.99 4.35 -2.30
CA TYR A 63 7.21 5.78 -2.45
C TYR A 63 6.10 6.38 -3.31
N SER A 64 5.57 7.51 -2.86
CA SER A 64 4.59 8.31 -3.58
C SER A 64 5.16 9.72 -3.73
N PRO A 65 5.47 10.18 -4.96
CA PRO A 65 6.03 11.49 -5.19
C PRO A 65 5.03 12.61 -4.88
N ALA A 66 5.55 13.78 -4.54
CA ALA A 66 4.79 15.01 -4.41
C ALA A 66 4.06 15.37 -5.72
N SER A 67 2.99 16.15 -5.59
CA SER A 67 2.23 16.64 -6.75
C SER A 67 3.12 17.50 -7.67
N GLY A 68 2.94 17.35 -8.99
CA GLY A 68 3.75 18.03 -9.99
C GLY A 68 5.05 17.32 -10.39
N MET A 69 5.45 16.25 -9.70
CA MET A 69 6.55 15.41 -10.13
C MET A 69 6.10 14.41 -11.20
N LYS A 70 6.94 14.17 -12.20
CA LYS A 70 6.65 13.15 -13.23
C LYS A 70 6.68 11.77 -12.59
N ASN A 71 5.60 11.01 -12.79
CA ASN A 71 5.55 9.61 -12.42
C ASN A 71 6.55 8.81 -13.26
N ILE A 72 7.43 8.06 -12.62
CA ILE A 72 8.43 7.23 -13.29
C ILE A 72 8.26 5.77 -12.87
N GLY A 73 7.98 4.91 -13.85
CA GLY A 73 7.91 3.46 -13.63
C GLY A 73 6.81 3.06 -12.64
N THR A 74 7.19 2.30 -11.60
CA THR A 74 6.28 1.78 -10.57
C THR A 74 5.95 2.78 -9.46
N LEU A 75 6.53 3.98 -9.51
CA LEU A 75 6.36 5.04 -8.51
C LEU A 75 5.16 5.92 -8.86
N ILE A 76 4.01 5.30 -9.08
CA ILE A 76 2.75 5.96 -9.41
C ILE A 76 1.83 5.88 -8.19
N PRO A 77 1.23 6.99 -7.76
CA PRO A 77 0.18 6.94 -6.75
C PRO A 77 -0.92 6.00 -7.20
N THR A 78 -1.28 5.05 -6.35
CA THR A 78 -2.29 4.04 -6.70
C THR A 78 -3.67 4.68 -6.70
N PRO A 79 -4.41 4.66 -7.84
CA PRO A 79 -5.78 5.14 -7.89
C PRO A 79 -6.72 4.34 -6.99
N ALA A 80 -7.98 4.77 -6.93
CA ALA A 80 -9.01 4.06 -6.17
C ALA A 80 -9.16 2.61 -6.59
N HIS A 81 -9.02 1.68 -5.64
CA HIS A 81 -9.08 0.24 -5.88
C HIS A 81 -9.52 -0.51 -4.62
N ARG A 82 -9.79 -1.80 -4.79
CA ARG A 82 -9.84 -2.80 -3.72
C ARG A 82 -8.74 -3.81 -3.96
N ASP A 83 -8.03 -4.22 -2.94
CA ASP A 83 -7.05 -5.29 -3.08
C ASP A 83 -7.72 -6.62 -3.44
N THR A 84 -8.96 -6.83 -3.00
CA THR A 84 -9.75 -8.01 -3.32
C THR A 84 -10.05 -8.18 -4.81
N TRP A 85 -9.96 -7.13 -5.62
CA TRP A 85 -10.10 -7.25 -7.08
C TRP A 85 -8.91 -7.95 -7.74
N ALA A 86 -7.72 -7.88 -7.12
CA ALA A 86 -6.53 -8.57 -7.59
C ALA A 86 -6.32 -9.92 -6.91
N SER A 87 -6.56 -9.99 -5.59
CA SER A 87 -6.24 -11.15 -4.77
C SER A 87 -7.38 -12.16 -4.69
N ASN A 88 -8.63 -11.72 -4.82
CA ASN A 88 -9.84 -12.48 -4.50
C ASN A 88 -9.86 -13.02 -3.05
N ILE A 89 -9.10 -12.41 -2.15
CA ILE A 89 -9.00 -12.77 -0.73
C ILE A 89 -9.77 -11.74 0.09
N PHE A 90 -11.00 -12.07 0.50
CA PHE A 90 -11.91 -11.11 1.15
C PHE A 90 -11.56 -10.83 2.62
N ASN A 91 -10.93 -11.79 3.30
CA ASN A 91 -10.60 -11.69 4.72
C ASN A 91 -9.20 -11.10 4.97
N GLN A 92 -8.52 -10.60 3.93
CA GLN A 92 -7.23 -9.97 4.12
C GLN A 92 -7.34 -8.67 4.94
N ILE A 93 -6.39 -8.51 5.86
CA ILE A 93 -6.20 -7.31 6.66
C ILE A 93 -4.92 -6.63 6.19
N ASN A 94 -5.04 -5.37 5.80
CA ASN A 94 -3.92 -4.56 5.36
C ASN A 94 -3.36 -3.73 6.50
N PHE A 95 -2.05 -3.58 6.52
CA PHE A 95 -1.30 -2.72 7.43
C PHE A 95 -0.49 -1.72 6.62
N TRP A 96 -0.65 -0.45 6.93
CA TRP A 96 0.03 0.64 6.26
C TRP A 96 0.76 1.51 7.29
N PHE A 97 2.08 1.62 7.16
CA PHE A 97 2.98 2.27 8.12
C PHE A 97 3.70 3.44 7.44
N PRO A 98 3.40 4.70 7.76
CA PRO A 98 4.21 5.81 7.26
C PRO A 98 5.58 5.84 7.97
N THR A 99 6.63 6.19 7.24
CA THR A 99 7.98 6.31 7.81
C THR A 99 8.23 7.67 8.46
N HIS A 100 7.33 8.62 8.24
CA HIS A 100 7.33 9.98 8.78
C HIS A 100 5.89 10.44 9.00
N ASN A 101 5.68 11.59 9.61
CA ASN A 101 4.35 12.15 9.78
C ASN A 101 3.74 12.49 8.42
N VAL A 102 2.53 12.03 8.18
CA VAL A 102 1.81 12.21 6.92
C VAL A 102 0.50 12.93 7.21
N SER A 103 0.22 14.00 6.46
CA SER A 103 -1.06 14.70 6.56
C SER A 103 -2.17 13.96 5.82
N ASP A 104 -3.41 14.27 6.17
CA ASP A 104 -4.61 13.78 5.49
C ASP A 104 -4.63 14.10 3.99
N ARG A 105 -3.92 15.15 3.55
CA ARG A 105 -3.79 15.53 2.13
C ARG A 105 -2.77 14.69 1.36
N ASN A 106 -1.88 13.98 2.06
CA ASN A 106 -0.82 13.16 1.47
C ASN A 106 -0.86 11.70 1.93
N SER A 107 -1.94 11.28 2.57
CA SER A 107 -2.15 9.93 3.08
C SER A 107 -2.77 9.00 2.03
N ILE A 108 -3.19 7.84 2.46
CA ILE A 108 -4.16 7.03 1.74
C ILE A 108 -5.56 7.52 2.06
N PHE A 109 -6.47 7.39 1.11
CA PHE A 109 -7.88 7.70 1.29
C PHE A 109 -8.73 6.45 1.25
N PHE A 110 -9.94 6.56 1.83
CA PHE A 110 -10.96 5.54 1.82
C PHE A 110 -12.28 6.10 1.33
N VAL A 111 -13.15 5.23 0.80
CA VAL A 111 -14.54 5.58 0.43
C VAL A 111 -15.51 4.62 1.14
N PRO A 112 -15.75 4.80 2.45
CA PRO A 112 -16.49 3.85 3.29
C PRO A 112 -17.90 3.54 2.79
N LYS A 113 -18.58 4.53 2.21
CA LYS A 113 -19.94 4.39 1.65
C LYS A 113 -20.06 3.26 0.60
N TYR A 114 -18.93 2.85 0.01
CA TYR A 114 -18.91 1.82 -1.03
C TYR A 114 -18.41 0.46 -0.51
N PHE A 115 -18.20 0.28 0.78
CA PHE A 115 -17.66 -0.98 1.32
C PHE A 115 -18.43 -2.21 0.83
N GLN A 116 -19.77 -2.17 0.92
CA GLN A 116 -20.66 -3.28 0.51
C GLN A 116 -21.28 -3.08 -0.90
N LYS A 117 -20.87 -2.05 -1.64
CA LYS A 117 -21.46 -1.77 -2.95
C LYS A 117 -20.60 -2.29 -4.07
N ARG A 118 -21.21 -2.79 -5.11
CA ARG A 118 -20.52 -3.07 -6.37
C ARG A 118 -19.99 -1.78 -6.97
N VAL A 119 -18.77 -1.81 -7.45
CA VAL A 119 -18.10 -0.69 -8.10
C VAL A 119 -17.51 -1.19 -9.42
N SER A 120 -17.83 -0.49 -10.50
CA SER A 120 -17.25 -0.76 -11.82
C SER A 120 -15.72 -0.59 -11.76
N ASN A 121 -15.00 -1.57 -12.23
CA ASN A 121 -13.55 -1.62 -12.22
C ASN A 121 -13.04 -2.40 -13.44
N ASN A 122 -11.75 -2.41 -13.67
CA ASN A 122 -11.14 -3.07 -14.82
C ASN A 122 -10.55 -4.46 -14.51
N SER A 123 -11.05 -5.17 -13.50
CA SER A 123 -10.53 -6.50 -13.12
C SER A 123 -10.69 -7.55 -14.22
N ASP A 124 -11.70 -7.41 -15.08
CA ASP A 124 -11.93 -8.35 -16.20
C ASP A 124 -10.84 -8.30 -17.25
N GLU A 125 -10.22 -7.14 -17.44
CA GLU A 125 -9.13 -6.92 -18.40
C GLU A 125 -7.76 -7.07 -17.76
N TRP A 126 -7.69 -6.93 -16.42
CA TRP A 126 -6.46 -6.93 -15.68
C TRP A 126 -5.90 -8.33 -15.49
N SER A 127 -4.56 -8.45 -15.62
CA SER A 127 -3.84 -9.68 -15.36
C SER A 127 -2.50 -9.38 -14.70
N PHE A 128 -2.22 -10.06 -13.58
CA PHE A 128 -0.93 -9.95 -12.91
C PHE A 128 0.25 -10.33 -13.83
N TYR A 129 0.05 -11.33 -14.66
CA TYR A 129 1.05 -11.74 -15.66
C TYR A 129 1.33 -10.62 -16.66
N ARG A 130 0.29 -10.01 -17.24
CA ARG A 130 0.42 -8.88 -18.18
C ARG A 130 1.10 -7.70 -17.49
N TYR A 131 0.67 -7.32 -16.27
CA TYR A 131 1.35 -6.29 -15.49
C TYR A 131 2.84 -6.57 -15.35
N LYS A 132 3.24 -7.79 -14.97
CA LYS A 132 4.66 -8.13 -14.79
C LYS A 132 5.46 -8.10 -16.09
N LYS A 133 4.87 -8.57 -17.19
CA LYS A 133 5.54 -8.73 -18.47
C LYS A 133 5.58 -7.45 -19.30
N THR A 134 4.48 -6.76 -19.43
CA THR A 134 4.32 -5.64 -20.37
C THR A 134 4.34 -4.26 -19.68
N LYS A 135 4.04 -4.21 -18.38
CA LYS A 135 3.83 -2.95 -17.65
C LYS A 135 2.69 -2.07 -18.18
N GLU A 136 1.82 -2.61 -19.02
CA GLU A 136 0.66 -1.91 -19.59
C GLU A 136 -0.40 -1.57 -18.55
N PHE A 137 -0.45 -2.34 -17.47
CA PHE A 137 -1.41 -2.16 -16.39
C PHE A 137 -0.73 -1.61 -15.13
N LEU A 138 -1.53 -1.04 -14.25
CA LEU A 138 -1.14 -0.78 -12.86
C LEU A 138 -0.94 -2.11 -12.09
N SER A 139 -0.31 -2.04 -10.94
CA SER A 139 -0.06 -3.22 -10.09
C SER A 139 -1.32 -3.89 -9.53
N THR A 140 -2.48 -3.24 -9.66
CA THR A 140 -3.78 -3.72 -9.21
C THR A 140 -4.88 -3.22 -10.16
N PRO A 141 -6.02 -3.91 -10.27
CA PRO A 141 -7.21 -3.37 -10.90
C PRO A 141 -7.66 -2.08 -10.22
N VAL A 142 -8.24 -1.17 -10.97
CA VAL A 142 -8.66 0.14 -10.46
C VAL A 142 -10.12 0.42 -10.78
N SER A 143 -10.72 1.33 -10.02
CA SER A 143 -12.09 1.78 -10.23
C SER A 143 -12.23 2.55 -11.55
N ASN A 144 -13.29 2.25 -12.31
CA ASN A 144 -13.67 3.00 -13.51
C ASN A 144 -14.46 4.27 -13.19
N ILE A 145 -14.84 4.47 -11.91
CA ILE A 145 -15.58 5.65 -11.48
C ILE A 145 -14.73 6.56 -10.60
N LYS A 146 -14.98 7.84 -10.66
CA LYS A 146 -14.45 8.84 -9.71
C LYS A 146 -15.38 8.99 -8.53
N PHE A 147 -14.83 9.11 -7.33
CA PHE A 147 -15.60 9.32 -6.11
C PHE A 147 -15.67 10.81 -5.78
N PRO A 148 -16.86 11.32 -5.38
CA PRO A 148 -17.01 12.70 -4.93
C PRO A 148 -16.13 12.97 -3.70
N GLN A 149 -15.50 14.15 -3.65
CA GLN A 149 -14.58 14.51 -2.57
C GLN A 149 -15.22 14.43 -1.17
N ASN A 150 -16.49 14.76 -1.05
CA ASN A 150 -17.24 14.68 0.21
C ASN A 150 -17.55 13.24 0.68
N GLN A 151 -17.19 12.23 -0.09
CA GLN A 151 -17.31 10.81 0.27
C GLN A 151 -15.96 10.17 0.56
N ILE A 152 -14.87 10.93 0.38
CA ILE A 152 -13.51 10.50 0.63
C ILE A 152 -13.14 10.83 2.07
N VAL A 153 -12.55 9.87 2.77
CA VAL A 153 -12.02 10.03 4.11
C VAL A 153 -10.53 9.74 4.07
N SER A 154 -9.74 10.58 4.69
CA SER A 154 -8.28 10.42 4.86
C SER A 154 -7.87 10.85 6.26
N PHE A 155 -6.67 10.47 6.69
CA PHE A 155 -6.23 10.64 8.07
C PHE A 155 -4.84 11.27 8.12
N ASN A 156 -4.62 12.12 9.14
CA ASN A 156 -3.28 12.43 9.58
C ASN A 156 -2.72 11.21 10.30
N VAL A 157 -1.56 10.73 9.89
CA VAL A 157 -0.92 9.55 10.48
C VAL A 157 0.49 9.90 10.89
N LYS A 158 0.81 9.70 12.17
CA LYS A 158 2.15 10.00 12.70
C LYS A 158 3.11 8.84 12.46
N LYS A 159 4.38 9.13 12.45
CA LYS A 159 5.44 8.11 12.50
C LYS A 159 5.22 7.22 13.74
N GLY A 160 5.17 5.91 13.53
CA GLY A 160 4.91 4.92 14.58
C GLY A 160 3.45 4.53 14.73
N GLU A 161 2.52 5.24 14.10
CA GLU A 161 1.13 4.80 13.97
C GLU A 161 0.97 3.89 12.75
N VAL A 162 -0.09 3.08 12.76
CA VAL A 162 -0.43 2.17 11.67
C VAL A 162 -1.91 2.29 11.31
N LEU A 163 -2.21 2.33 10.03
CA LEU A 163 -3.57 2.14 9.55
C LEU A 163 -3.79 0.65 9.26
N CYS A 164 -4.81 0.10 9.91
CA CYS A 164 -5.24 -1.28 9.74
C CYS A 164 -6.64 -1.28 9.10
N PHE A 165 -6.81 -1.99 7.98
CA PHE A 165 -8.07 -1.98 7.25
C PHE A 165 -8.26 -3.24 6.40
N SER A 166 -9.52 -3.58 6.11
CA SER A 166 -9.84 -4.66 5.19
C SER A 166 -9.44 -4.31 3.76
N GLY A 167 -8.81 -5.23 3.04
CA GLY A 167 -8.51 -5.09 1.61
C GLY A 167 -9.74 -4.91 0.73
N HIS A 168 -10.95 -5.10 1.28
CA HIS A 168 -12.21 -4.85 0.59
C HIS A 168 -12.66 -3.37 0.62
N HIS A 169 -12.05 -2.51 1.43
CA HIS A 169 -12.29 -1.07 1.34
C HIS A 169 -11.84 -0.51 -0.01
N ILE A 170 -12.65 0.37 -0.59
CA ILE A 170 -12.14 1.24 -1.66
C ILE A 170 -11.15 2.19 -1.03
N HIS A 171 -9.92 2.15 -1.50
CA HIS A 171 -8.84 3.02 -1.04
C HIS A 171 -7.91 3.39 -2.19
N GLY A 172 -7.02 4.34 -1.94
CA GLY A 172 -6.04 4.79 -2.92
C GLY A 172 -5.09 5.83 -2.32
N SER A 173 -4.18 6.33 -3.12
CA SER A 173 -3.19 7.33 -2.71
C SER A 173 -3.69 8.75 -2.99
N LEU A 174 -3.65 9.62 -1.99
CA LEU A 174 -3.68 11.06 -2.21
C LEU A 174 -2.26 11.53 -2.56
N VAL A 175 -2.19 12.54 -3.40
CA VAL A 175 -0.94 13.17 -3.83
C VAL A 175 -0.88 14.57 -3.25
N GLY A 176 -0.05 14.75 -2.24
CA GLY A 176 0.16 16.03 -1.56
C GLY A 176 1.36 16.80 -2.09
N GLU A 177 1.75 17.84 -1.36
CA GLU A 177 2.86 18.74 -1.71
C GLU A 177 4.24 18.17 -1.34
N SER A 178 4.27 17.06 -0.58
CA SER A 178 5.49 16.39 -0.15
C SER A 178 5.52 14.93 -0.56
N ASP A 179 6.72 14.41 -0.69
CA ASP A 179 6.96 13.00 -0.93
C ASP A 179 6.45 12.16 0.26
N ARG A 180 5.96 10.96 -0.03
CA ARG A 180 5.54 10.00 0.98
C ARG A 180 6.28 8.69 0.83
N LEU A 181 6.79 8.20 1.96
CA LEU A 181 7.40 6.88 2.10
C LEU A 181 6.58 6.07 3.12
N ASN A 182 6.21 4.87 2.75
CA ASN A 182 5.50 3.97 3.65
C ASN A 182 5.92 2.51 3.46
N LEU A 183 5.70 1.73 4.50
CA LEU A 183 5.71 0.27 4.45
C LEU A 183 4.27 -0.22 4.42
N GLU A 184 4.04 -1.30 3.73
CA GLU A 184 2.73 -1.96 3.70
C GLU A 184 2.89 -3.47 3.65
N THR A 185 1.96 -4.17 4.27
CA THR A 185 1.82 -5.62 4.18
C THR A 185 0.37 -6.00 4.44
N ARG A 186 0.07 -7.24 4.27
CA ARG A 186 -1.24 -7.82 4.55
C ARG A 186 -1.10 -9.19 5.20
N ILE A 187 -2.12 -9.56 5.96
CA ILE A 187 -2.23 -10.87 6.57
C ILE A 187 -3.58 -11.51 6.23
N VAL A 188 -3.61 -12.83 6.35
CA VAL A 188 -4.83 -13.64 6.39
C VAL A 188 -4.68 -14.61 7.57
N CYS A 189 -5.68 -14.69 8.42
CA CYS A 189 -5.69 -15.63 9.55
C CYS A 189 -6.17 -17.00 9.09
N GLU A 190 -5.60 -18.08 9.65
CA GLU A 190 -5.92 -19.46 9.27
C GLU A 190 -7.41 -19.81 9.42
N ASN A 191 -8.04 -19.32 10.47
CA ASN A 191 -9.49 -19.52 10.68
C ASN A 191 -10.37 -18.91 9.59
N ASP A 192 -9.79 -18.07 8.73
CA ASP A 192 -10.49 -17.47 7.61
C ASP A 192 -10.46 -18.36 6.35
N GLU A 193 -9.64 -19.42 6.32
CA GLU A 193 -9.52 -20.31 5.16
C GLU A 193 -10.79 -21.15 4.91
N GLU A 194 -11.57 -21.45 5.94
CA GLU A 194 -12.80 -22.26 5.78
C GLU A 194 -13.84 -21.61 4.85
N ASN A 195 -13.71 -20.31 4.61
CA ASN A 195 -14.61 -19.56 3.73
C ASN A 195 -14.20 -19.57 2.25
N TYR A 196 -13.08 -20.24 1.89
CA TYR A 196 -12.54 -20.29 0.52
C TYR A 196 -12.67 -21.67 -0.17
N LYS A 197 -13.36 -22.61 0.44
CA LYS A 197 -13.63 -23.95 -0.12
C LYS A 197 -14.90 -24.00 -0.94
#